data_d1b3ab8713fe2bf6fdd3515e6a34e751
#
_entry.id   d1b3ab8713fe2bf6fdd3515e6a34e751
#
_cell.length_a   1.000
_cell.length_b   1.000
_cell.length_c   1.000
_cell.angle_alpha   90.00
_cell.angle_beta   90.00
_cell.angle_gamma   90.00
#
_symmetry.space_group_name_H-M   'P 1'
#
loop_
_entity.id
_entity.type
_entity.pdbx_description
1 polymer ?
#
loop_
_entity_poly.entity_id
_entity_poly.type
_entity_poly.pdbx_seq_one_letter_code
_entity_poly.pdbx_strand_id
1 'polypeptide(L)'
;MSEPRIIRVGVVGVGALGQHHARIYSQMESVQLVGLYDADRARAAELAAKHGTRAFDTLEQLADAVEAANVAVPTHLHHEVASALIQRGVHVLVEKPIAATTQEAEDLVRQAQEKGVILQVGHVERFNPVLGFLEEHAAKPRFIEAHRLAPFPPPREGLHPRGTEVNVVLDLMIHDLEIILHLVGEPVRDVRAVGVPVLSGSEDIANVRLLFENGCVANITASRISPERMRKIRVFTEDAYLSLDYQNQAGELFRKSHTGIAREEVPIEKGEPLALELQSFVRCVQRRDRPVVSGEHAAEALRLAVEITRQMRQGPS
;
A
#
# COMPACT_ATOMS: atom_id res chain seq x y z
N MET A 1 25.59 -18.56 13.31
CA MET A 1 24.46 -18.08 12.46
C MET A 1 25.05 -17.86 11.09
N SER A 2 24.52 -18.51 10.03
CA SER A 2 24.96 -18.26 8.66
C SER A 2 24.71 -16.79 8.30
N GLU A 3 25.65 -16.18 7.57
CA GLU A 3 25.45 -14.82 7.04
C GLU A 3 24.13 -14.75 6.24
N PRO A 4 23.37 -13.65 6.37
CA PRO A 4 22.12 -13.50 5.63
C PRO A 4 22.42 -13.52 4.13
N ARG A 5 21.67 -14.33 3.38
CA ARG A 5 21.78 -14.43 1.92
C ARG A 5 21.50 -13.07 1.28
N ILE A 6 22.41 -12.57 0.47
CA ILE A 6 22.22 -11.35 -0.32
C ILE A 6 21.25 -11.66 -1.48
N ILE A 7 20.20 -10.88 -1.63
CA ILE A 7 19.21 -11.00 -2.69
C ILE A 7 19.53 -10.03 -3.84
N ARG A 8 19.54 -10.54 -5.07
CA ARG A 8 19.69 -9.75 -6.28
C ARG A 8 18.34 -9.12 -6.66
N VAL A 9 18.26 -7.78 -6.58
CA VAL A 9 17.01 -7.05 -6.79
C VAL A 9 17.11 -6.09 -7.96
N GLY A 10 15.99 -5.92 -8.68
CA GLY A 10 15.80 -4.91 -9.71
C GLY A 10 14.62 -3.98 -9.40
N VAL A 11 14.61 -2.81 -10.05
CA VAL A 11 13.46 -1.90 -9.99
C VAL A 11 12.97 -1.61 -11.40
N VAL A 12 11.67 -1.82 -11.62
CA VAL A 12 10.97 -1.58 -12.89
C VAL A 12 10.05 -0.38 -12.73
N GLY A 13 10.30 0.65 -13.52
CA GLY A 13 9.70 1.97 -13.37
C GLY A 13 10.43 2.80 -12.32
N VAL A 14 11.23 3.77 -12.75
CA VAL A 14 12.01 4.65 -11.86
C VAL A 14 11.46 6.08 -11.85
N GLY A 15 10.14 6.16 -11.93
CA GLY A 15 9.37 7.39 -11.78
C GLY A 15 9.39 7.96 -10.36
N ALA A 16 8.30 8.61 -9.97
CA ALA A 16 8.19 9.30 -8.68
C ALA A 16 8.37 8.38 -7.46
N LEU A 17 7.91 7.12 -7.52
CA LEU A 17 8.06 6.14 -6.44
C LEU A 17 9.30 5.28 -6.62
N GLY A 18 9.51 4.68 -7.80
CA GLY A 18 10.58 3.73 -8.02
C GLY A 18 12.00 4.30 -7.80
N GLN A 19 12.22 5.61 -7.96
CA GLN A 19 13.48 6.24 -7.57
C GLN A 19 13.79 6.09 -6.06
N HIS A 20 12.75 6.10 -5.20
CA HIS A 20 12.92 5.88 -3.76
C HIS A 20 13.21 4.41 -3.44
N HIS A 21 12.59 3.47 -4.19
CA HIS A 21 12.91 2.05 -4.08
C HIS A 21 14.37 1.80 -4.45
N ALA A 22 14.85 2.34 -5.57
CA ALA A 22 16.26 2.23 -5.98
C ALA A 22 17.21 2.82 -4.93
N ARG A 23 16.89 4.01 -4.37
CA ARG A 23 17.65 4.62 -3.28
C ARG A 23 17.79 3.72 -2.07
N ILE A 24 16.68 3.15 -1.60
CA ILE A 24 16.68 2.32 -0.40
C ILE A 24 17.45 1.03 -0.65
N TYR A 25 17.22 0.35 -1.78
CA TYR A 25 17.95 -0.88 -2.11
C TYR A 25 19.44 -0.66 -2.28
N SER A 26 19.87 0.50 -2.83
CA SER A 26 21.30 0.81 -2.95
C SER A 26 22.02 0.98 -1.61
N GLN A 27 21.27 1.15 -0.51
CA GLN A 27 21.79 1.34 0.85
C GLN A 27 21.57 0.11 1.76
N MET A 28 20.89 -0.94 1.26
CA MET A 28 20.51 -2.11 2.06
C MET A 28 21.57 -3.21 1.95
N GLU A 29 22.25 -3.54 3.06
CA GLU A 29 23.34 -4.54 3.10
C GLU A 29 22.92 -5.94 2.66
N SER A 30 21.65 -6.32 2.89
CA SER A 30 21.09 -7.63 2.52
C SER A 30 20.69 -7.75 1.05
N VAL A 31 20.96 -6.71 0.23
CA VAL A 31 20.53 -6.60 -1.17
C VAL A 31 21.69 -6.23 -2.08
N GLN A 32 21.74 -6.85 -3.23
CA GLN A 32 22.46 -6.34 -4.39
C GLN A 32 21.48 -5.71 -5.37
N LEU A 33 21.46 -4.37 -5.47
CA LEU A 33 20.71 -3.69 -6.52
C LEU A 33 21.41 -3.93 -7.87
N VAL A 34 20.91 -4.90 -8.64
CA VAL A 34 21.51 -5.35 -9.91
C VAL A 34 21.25 -4.35 -11.03
N GLY A 35 20.08 -3.71 -11.04
CA GLY A 35 19.80 -2.71 -12.04
C GLY A 35 18.38 -2.17 -12.05
N LEU A 36 18.18 -1.25 -12.98
CA LEU A 36 16.94 -0.51 -13.19
C LEU A 36 16.43 -0.71 -14.62
N TYR A 37 15.12 -0.69 -14.80
CA TYR A 37 14.48 -0.62 -16.10
C TYR A 37 13.36 0.43 -16.09
N ASP A 38 13.32 1.26 -17.12
CA ASP A 38 12.24 2.23 -17.36
C ASP A 38 12.07 2.41 -18.88
N ALA A 39 10.85 2.71 -19.32
CA ALA A 39 10.58 3.08 -20.71
C ALA A 39 11.35 4.37 -21.10
N ASP A 40 11.55 5.28 -20.16
CA ASP A 40 12.48 6.40 -20.27
C ASP A 40 13.91 5.93 -19.95
N ARG A 41 14.61 5.49 -20.99
CA ARG A 41 15.99 4.98 -20.90
C ARG A 41 16.98 6.01 -20.34
N ALA A 42 16.78 7.30 -20.64
CA ALA A 42 17.68 8.36 -20.16
C ALA A 42 17.54 8.47 -18.63
N ARG A 43 16.32 8.45 -18.11
CA ARG A 43 16.05 8.47 -16.68
C ARG A 43 16.58 7.22 -15.98
N ALA A 44 16.39 6.03 -16.58
CA ALA A 44 16.95 4.79 -16.04
C ALA A 44 18.47 4.85 -15.94
N ALA A 45 19.15 5.35 -16.96
CA ALA A 45 20.61 5.50 -17.00
C ALA A 45 21.12 6.52 -15.95
N GLU A 46 20.45 7.66 -15.81
CA GLU A 46 20.78 8.69 -14.81
C GLU A 46 20.73 8.12 -13.40
N LEU A 47 19.61 7.47 -13.04
CA LEU A 47 19.41 6.91 -11.71
C LEU A 47 20.32 5.69 -11.46
N ALA A 48 20.60 4.88 -12.48
CA ALA A 48 21.54 3.77 -12.37
C ALA A 48 22.95 4.28 -12.04
N ALA A 49 23.42 5.30 -12.73
CA ALA A 49 24.71 5.94 -12.43
C ALA A 49 24.74 6.54 -11.02
N LYS A 50 23.67 7.20 -10.59
CA LYS A 50 23.55 7.78 -9.25
C LYS A 50 23.63 6.73 -8.12
N HIS A 51 23.12 5.53 -8.34
CA HIS A 51 23.07 4.45 -7.33
C HIS A 51 24.11 3.36 -7.54
N GLY A 52 25.10 3.57 -8.44
CA GLY A 52 26.18 2.61 -8.66
C GLY A 52 25.71 1.27 -9.24
N THR A 53 24.65 1.28 -10.05
CA THR A 53 24.07 0.11 -10.69
C THR A 53 23.97 0.32 -12.21
N ARG A 54 23.34 -0.58 -12.94
CA ARG A 54 23.17 -0.46 -14.40
C ARG A 54 21.71 -0.26 -14.79
N ALA A 55 21.48 0.38 -15.92
CA ALA A 55 20.21 0.38 -16.63
C ALA A 55 20.16 -0.79 -17.61
N PHE A 56 19.00 -1.47 -17.66
CA PHE A 56 18.73 -2.52 -18.61
C PHE A 56 17.93 -1.98 -19.81
N ASP A 57 18.20 -2.50 -21.00
CA ASP A 57 17.48 -2.09 -22.21
C ASP A 57 16.10 -2.70 -22.34
N THR A 58 15.88 -3.89 -21.74
CA THR A 58 14.60 -4.59 -21.77
C THR A 58 14.24 -5.18 -20.40
N LEU A 59 12.94 -5.40 -20.18
CA LEU A 59 12.42 -6.03 -18.97
C LEU A 59 12.95 -7.47 -18.82
N GLU A 60 13.06 -8.19 -19.94
CA GLU A 60 13.54 -9.57 -19.96
C GLU A 60 14.99 -9.65 -19.45
N GLN A 61 15.86 -8.76 -19.94
CA GLN A 61 17.27 -8.72 -19.48
C GLN A 61 17.38 -8.46 -17.97
N LEU A 62 16.53 -7.58 -17.43
CA LEU A 62 16.45 -7.36 -15.98
C LEU A 62 15.97 -8.63 -15.26
N ALA A 63 14.87 -9.21 -15.75
CA ALA A 63 14.26 -10.39 -15.13
C ALA A 63 15.22 -11.58 -15.06
N ASP A 64 16.03 -11.81 -16.09
CA ASP A 64 17.03 -12.90 -16.13
C ASP A 64 18.20 -12.64 -15.16
N ALA A 65 18.42 -11.41 -14.73
CA ALA A 65 19.53 -11.04 -13.86
C ALA A 65 19.20 -11.01 -12.36
N VAL A 66 17.91 -10.98 -11.99
CA VAL A 66 17.45 -10.75 -10.61
C VAL A 66 16.70 -11.94 -10.03
N GLU A 67 16.58 -11.98 -8.71
CA GLU A 67 15.75 -12.94 -7.97
C GLU A 67 14.42 -12.31 -7.54
N ALA A 68 14.42 -10.98 -7.36
CA ALA A 68 13.26 -10.20 -6.98
C ALA A 68 13.25 -8.85 -7.69
N ALA A 69 12.06 -8.31 -7.91
CA ALA A 69 11.92 -6.99 -8.54
C ALA A 69 10.75 -6.20 -7.95
N ASN A 70 10.93 -4.87 -7.88
CA ASN A 70 9.84 -3.96 -7.56
C ASN A 70 9.25 -3.38 -8.85
N VAL A 71 7.92 -3.37 -8.95
CA VAL A 71 7.15 -2.82 -10.06
C VAL A 71 6.49 -1.53 -9.60
N ALA A 72 7.01 -0.39 -10.09
CA ALA A 72 6.54 0.96 -9.76
C ALA A 72 6.22 1.76 -11.05
N VAL A 73 5.64 1.08 -12.03
CA VAL A 73 5.12 1.63 -13.29
C VAL A 73 3.71 2.21 -13.09
N PRO A 74 3.08 2.86 -14.07
CA PRO A 74 1.67 3.22 -14.01
C PRO A 74 0.76 1.99 -13.82
N THR A 75 -0.33 2.14 -13.05
CA THR A 75 -1.21 1.03 -12.63
C THR A 75 -1.70 0.14 -13.77
N HIS A 76 -2.01 0.72 -14.94
CA HIS A 76 -2.48 -0.05 -16.10
C HIS A 76 -1.43 -1.00 -16.70
N LEU A 77 -0.17 -0.86 -16.31
CA LEU A 77 0.93 -1.74 -16.71
C LEU A 77 1.31 -2.76 -15.61
N HIS A 78 0.73 -2.66 -14.41
CA HIS A 78 1.10 -3.53 -13.29
C HIS A 78 0.93 -5.00 -13.62
N HIS A 79 -0.22 -5.38 -14.20
CA HIS A 79 -0.51 -6.77 -14.57
C HIS A 79 0.48 -7.30 -15.61
N GLU A 80 0.69 -6.59 -16.70
CA GLU A 80 1.59 -7.01 -17.78
C GLU A 80 3.02 -7.20 -17.25
N VAL A 81 3.55 -6.19 -16.57
CA VAL A 81 4.94 -6.19 -16.08
C VAL A 81 5.14 -7.23 -14.98
N ALA A 82 4.24 -7.31 -14.00
CA ALA A 82 4.33 -8.29 -12.92
C ALA A 82 4.20 -9.73 -13.45
N SER A 83 3.27 -9.99 -14.38
CA SER A 83 3.13 -11.31 -15.02
C SER A 83 4.41 -11.73 -15.74
N ALA A 84 5.04 -10.82 -16.51
CA ALA A 84 6.28 -11.12 -17.22
C ALA A 84 7.42 -11.54 -16.26
N LEU A 85 7.50 -10.90 -15.09
CA LEU A 85 8.46 -11.24 -14.03
C LEU A 85 8.11 -12.57 -13.34
N ILE A 86 6.85 -12.75 -12.93
CA ILE A 86 6.35 -13.96 -12.27
C ILE A 86 6.58 -15.19 -13.15
N GLN A 87 6.28 -15.11 -14.45
CA GLN A 87 6.48 -16.21 -15.40
C GLN A 87 7.95 -16.66 -15.50
N ARG A 88 8.91 -15.77 -15.21
CA ARG A 88 10.35 -16.08 -15.11
C ARG A 88 10.81 -16.52 -13.72
N GLY A 89 9.88 -16.69 -12.77
CA GLY A 89 10.19 -17.11 -11.40
C GLY A 89 10.77 -16.01 -10.52
N VAL A 90 10.62 -14.74 -10.92
CA VAL A 90 11.07 -13.58 -10.14
C VAL A 90 10.03 -13.27 -9.06
N HIS A 91 10.47 -13.06 -7.81
CA HIS A 91 9.63 -12.56 -6.72
C HIS A 91 9.30 -11.10 -6.96
N VAL A 92 8.05 -10.69 -6.72
CA VAL A 92 7.59 -9.35 -7.11
C VAL A 92 6.97 -8.59 -5.94
N LEU A 93 7.38 -7.32 -5.79
CA LEU A 93 6.64 -6.30 -5.06
C LEU A 93 6.02 -5.35 -6.09
N VAL A 94 4.69 -5.28 -6.12
CA VAL A 94 3.93 -4.39 -7.02
C VAL A 94 3.40 -3.21 -6.22
N GLU A 95 3.53 -1.99 -6.74
CA GLU A 95 2.90 -0.81 -6.14
C GLU A 95 1.37 -0.90 -6.13
N LYS A 96 0.76 -0.20 -5.18
CA LYS A 96 -0.71 -0.12 -5.09
C LYS A 96 -1.31 0.79 -6.20
N PRO A 97 -2.54 0.50 -6.65
CA PRO A 97 -3.28 -0.76 -6.45
C PRO A 97 -2.59 -1.91 -7.21
N ILE A 98 -2.78 -3.14 -6.75
CA ILE A 98 -2.10 -4.32 -7.33
C ILE A 98 -2.27 -4.43 -8.85
N ALA A 99 -3.42 -4.03 -9.37
CA ALA A 99 -3.75 -4.03 -10.81
C ALA A 99 -4.85 -2.99 -11.09
N ALA A 100 -5.18 -2.78 -12.37
CA ALA A 100 -6.24 -1.87 -12.80
C ALA A 100 -7.64 -2.45 -12.58
N THR A 101 -7.78 -3.77 -12.62
CA THR A 101 -9.06 -4.50 -12.46
C THR A 101 -8.93 -5.61 -11.42
N THR A 102 -10.08 -6.03 -10.88
CA THR A 102 -10.14 -7.17 -9.94
C THR A 102 -9.73 -8.47 -10.59
N GLN A 103 -10.07 -8.67 -11.87
CA GLN A 103 -9.70 -9.85 -12.65
C GLN A 103 -8.19 -9.96 -12.83
N GLU A 104 -7.52 -8.85 -13.16
CA GLU A 104 -6.07 -8.80 -13.27
C GLU A 104 -5.38 -9.07 -11.92
N ALA A 105 -5.94 -8.55 -10.83
CA ALA A 105 -5.43 -8.81 -9.48
C ALA A 105 -5.52 -10.30 -9.12
N GLU A 106 -6.67 -10.93 -9.36
CA GLU A 106 -6.89 -12.37 -9.13
C GLU A 106 -5.97 -13.23 -10.02
N ASP A 107 -5.74 -12.82 -11.26
CA ASP A 107 -4.81 -13.51 -12.16
C ASP A 107 -3.36 -13.42 -11.67
N LEU A 108 -2.89 -12.27 -11.19
CA LEU A 108 -1.55 -12.14 -10.61
C LEU A 108 -1.37 -13.02 -9.37
N VAL A 109 -2.38 -13.08 -8.48
CA VAL A 109 -2.36 -13.96 -7.31
C VAL A 109 -2.23 -15.42 -7.72
N ARG A 110 -3.05 -15.87 -8.69
CA ARG A 110 -3.03 -17.24 -9.23
C ARG A 110 -1.66 -17.56 -9.84
N GLN A 111 -1.13 -16.69 -10.70
CA GLN A 111 0.18 -16.88 -11.33
C GLN A 111 1.30 -16.99 -10.29
N ALA A 112 1.30 -16.14 -9.27
CA ALA A 112 2.32 -16.18 -8.22
C ALA A 112 2.26 -17.49 -7.42
N GLN A 113 1.07 -18.00 -7.12
CA GLN A 113 0.86 -19.29 -6.46
C GLN A 113 1.35 -20.45 -7.33
N GLU A 114 0.98 -20.48 -8.62
CA GLU A 114 1.40 -21.52 -9.57
C GLU A 114 2.92 -21.58 -9.76
N LYS A 115 3.58 -20.41 -9.75
CA LYS A 115 5.04 -20.31 -9.89
C LYS A 115 5.81 -20.44 -8.56
N GLY A 116 5.12 -20.45 -7.43
CA GLY A 116 5.75 -20.49 -6.10
C GLY A 116 6.61 -19.27 -5.80
N VAL A 117 6.26 -18.11 -6.35
CA VAL A 117 6.95 -16.83 -6.12
C VAL A 117 6.23 -15.98 -5.07
N ILE A 118 6.97 -15.14 -4.39
CA ILE A 118 6.42 -14.15 -3.46
C ILE A 118 5.81 -13.02 -4.28
N LEU A 119 4.54 -12.69 -4.00
CA LEU A 119 3.86 -11.50 -4.49
C LEU A 119 3.46 -10.64 -3.28
N GLN A 120 4.17 -9.52 -3.09
CA GLN A 120 3.85 -8.49 -2.10
C GLN A 120 3.28 -7.27 -2.81
N VAL A 121 2.42 -6.51 -2.14
CA VAL A 121 1.86 -5.27 -2.69
C VAL A 121 2.21 -4.08 -1.83
N GLY A 122 2.53 -2.95 -2.47
CA GLY A 122 3.03 -1.72 -1.89
C GLY A 122 1.99 -0.91 -1.11
N HIS A 123 1.33 -1.52 -0.14
CA HIS A 123 0.53 -0.80 0.84
C HIS A 123 1.43 -0.31 1.99
N VAL A 124 2.25 0.68 1.70
CA VAL A 124 3.33 1.19 2.55
C VAL A 124 2.88 1.55 3.97
N GLU A 125 1.64 1.97 4.16
CA GLU A 125 1.11 2.33 5.49
C GLU A 125 1.02 1.12 6.43
N ARG A 126 0.95 -0.12 5.92
CA ARG A 126 1.04 -1.35 6.73
C ARG A 126 2.39 -1.52 7.42
N PHE A 127 3.40 -0.81 6.96
CA PHE A 127 4.75 -0.80 7.53
C PHE A 127 5.02 0.46 8.35
N ASN A 128 4.00 1.29 8.53
CA ASN A 128 4.09 2.43 9.42
C ASN A 128 4.21 1.94 10.88
N PRO A 129 5.20 2.40 11.66
CA PRO A 129 5.39 1.95 13.05
C PRO A 129 4.16 2.06 13.95
N VAL A 130 3.26 3.00 13.62
CA VAL A 130 1.97 3.18 14.30
C VAL A 130 1.11 1.92 14.24
N LEU A 131 1.18 1.16 13.14
CA LEU A 131 0.36 -0.04 12.93
C LEU A 131 0.75 -1.19 13.85
N GLY A 132 2.04 -1.38 14.11
CA GLY A 132 2.49 -2.42 15.05
C GLY A 132 1.88 -2.21 16.44
N PHE A 133 1.83 -0.95 16.90
CA PHE A 133 1.16 -0.61 18.15
C PHE A 133 -0.36 -0.88 18.09
N LEU A 134 -1.00 -0.55 16.97
CA LEU A 134 -2.43 -0.78 16.78
C LEU A 134 -2.77 -2.28 16.80
N GLU A 135 -2.00 -3.11 16.11
CA GLU A 135 -2.18 -4.57 16.07
C GLU A 135 -2.05 -5.21 17.46
N GLU A 136 -1.11 -4.72 18.29
CA GLU A 136 -0.91 -5.21 19.64
C GLU A 136 -2.06 -4.85 20.61
N HIS A 137 -2.68 -3.67 20.43
CA HIS A 137 -3.59 -3.11 21.42
C HIS A 137 -5.06 -3.02 20.98
N ALA A 138 -5.37 -3.23 19.70
CA ALA A 138 -6.71 -3.10 19.13
C ALA A 138 -7.36 -4.45 18.79
N ALA A 139 -7.16 -5.47 19.60
CA ALA A 139 -7.82 -6.77 19.40
C ALA A 139 -9.35 -6.61 19.39
N LYS A 140 -10.02 -7.19 18.38
CA LYS A 140 -11.48 -7.17 18.20
C LYS A 140 -12.08 -5.76 18.18
N PRO A 141 -11.75 -4.93 17.18
CA PRO A 141 -12.32 -3.61 17.06
C PRO A 141 -13.86 -3.68 16.94
N ARG A 142 -14.54 -2.75 17.60
CA ARG A 142 -16.01 -2.58 17.52
C ARG A 142 -16.40 -1.41 16.65
N PHE A 143 -15.56 -0.38 16.66
CA PHE A 143 -15.78 0.81 15.85
C PHE A 143 -14.45 1.39 15.39
N ILE A 144 -14.36 1.78 14.12
CA ILE A 144 -13.17 2.38 13.52
C ILE A 144 -13.56 3.68 12.81
N GLU A 145 -12.77 4.72 13.00
CA GLU A 145 -12.80 5.93 12.18
C GLU A 145 -11.45 6.12 11.50
N ALA A 146 -11.45 6.35 10.18
CA ALA A 146 -10.25 6.67 9.44
C ALA A 146 -10.46 7.95 8.60
N HIS A 147 -9.45 8.83 8.64
CA HIS A 147 -9.44 10.07 7.89
C HIS A 147 -8.13 10.20 7.11
N ARG A 148 -8.25 10.37 5.79
CA ARG A 148 -7.13 10.61 4.90
C ARG A 148 -7.42 11.82 4.02
N LEU A 149 -6.91 12.97 4.47
CA LEU A 149 -7.11 14.26 3.83
C LEU A 149 -5.79 14.72 3.20
N ALA A 150 -5.86 15.27 2.01
CA ALA A 150 -4.73 15.84 1.30
C ALA A 150 -5.16 17.06 0.47
N PRO A 151 -4.25 18.02 0.20
CA PRO A 151 -4.46 19.04 -0.81
C PRO A 151 -4.56 18.44 -2.21
N PHE A 152 -5.24 19.15 -3.10
CA PHE A 152 -5.28 18.77 -4.50
C PHE A 152 -3.85 18.75 -5.09
N PRO A 153 -3.47 17.72 -5.83
CA PRO A 153 -2.11 17.61 -6.36
C PRO A 153 -1.82 18.72 -7.37
N PRO A 154 -0.57 19.23 -7.42
CA PRO A 154 -0.20 20.30 -8.32
C PRO A 154 -0.36 19.90 -9.79
N PRO A 155 -0.63 20.86 -10.69
CA PRO A 155 -0.64 20.62 -12.12
C PRO A 155 0.69 20.01 -12.62
N ARG A 156 0.61 19.20 -13.67
CA ARG A 156 1.77 18.60 -14.37
C ARG A 156 1.65 18.97 -15.85
N GLU A 157 2.75 19.44 -16.44
CA GLU A 157 2.77 19.83 -17.83
C GLU A 157 2.44 18.62 -18.74
N GLY A 158 1.41 18.78 -19.59
CA GLY A 158 0.98 17.73 -20.53
C GLY A 158 0.35 16.47 -19.90
N LEU A 159 0.15 16.43 -18.58
CA LEU A 159 -0.38 15.26 -17.85
C LEU A 159 -1.45 15.69 -16.84
N HIS A 160 -2.31 14.75 -16.48
CA HIS A 160 -3.20 14.94 -15.34
C HIS A 160 -2.40 15.12 -14.04
N PRO A 161 -2.90 15.90 -13.06
CA PRO A 161 -2.33 15.93 -11.72
C PRO A 161 -2.28 14.50 -11.16
N ARG A 162 -1.20 14.18 -10.44
CA ARG A 162 -0.94 12.81 -9.98
C ARG A 162 -2.09 12.28 -9.10
N GLY A 163 -2.56 11.06 -9.39
CA GLY A 163 -3.64 10.40 -8.65
C GLY A 163 -5.04 10.82 -9.09
N THR A 164 -5.17 11.79 -10.03
CA THR A 164 -6.49 12.20 -10.54
C THR A 164 -6.95 11.37 -11.74
N GLU A 165 -6.14 10.43 -12.20
CA GLU A 165 -6.49 9.42 -13.21
C GLU A 165 -7.56 8.44 -12.68
N VAL A 166 -7.66 8.31 -11.36
CA VAL A 166 -8.66 7.50 -10.65
C VAL A 166 -9.38 8.36 -9.59
N ASN A 167 -10.45 7.84 -9.01
CA ASN A 167 -11.13 8.53 -7.91
C ASN A 167 -10.35 8.44 -6.60
N VAL A 168 -10.77 9.22 -5.60
CA VAL A 168 -10.11 9.31 -4.29
C VAL A 168 -10.12 7.99 -3.51
N VAL A 169 -11.04 7.07 -3.81
CA VAL A 169 -11.09 5.76 -3.16
C VAL A 169 -9.91 4.90 -3.59
N LEU A 170 -9.66 4.81 -4.89
CA LEU A 170 -8.55 4.03 -5.46
C LEU A 170 -7.18 4.69 -5.24
N ASP A 171 -7.15 6.04 -5.13
CA ASP A 171 -5.89 6.74 -4.89
C ASP A 171 -5.51 6.77 -3.40
N LEU A 172 -6.42 7.22 -2.53
CA LEU A 172 -6.15 7.48 -1.12
C LEU A 172 -6.78 6.46 -0.18
N MET A 173 -8.10 6.24 -0.28
CA MET A 173 -8.85 5.43 0.69
C MET A 173 -8.41 3.96 0.72
N ILE A 174 -7.92 3.42 -0.38
CA ILE A 174 -7.51 2.03 -0.50
C ILE A 174 -6.47 1.59 0.55
N HIS A 175 -5.63 2.51 1.02
CA HIS A 175 -4.70 2.25 2.11
C HIS A 175 -5.43 1.97 3.44
N ASP A 176 -6.45 2.79 3.75
CA ASP A 176 -7.23 2.62 4.98
C ASP A 176 -8.16 1.40 4.87
N LEU A 177 -8.67 1.10 3.67
CA LEU A 177 -9.46 -0.12 3.43
C LEU A 177 -8.64 -1.38 3.72
N GLU A 178 -7.40 -1.46 3.22
CA GLU A 178 -6.52 -2.60 3.45
C GLU A 178 -6.20 -2.75 4.95
N ILE A 179 -5.89 -1.67 5.65
CA ILE A 179 -5.64 -1.68 7.09
C ILE A 179 -6.87 -2.15 7.87
N ILE A 180 -8.06 -1.63 7.54
CA ILE A 180 -9.30 -1.97 8.24
C ILE A 180 -9.70 -3.42 8.01
N LEU A 181 -9.60 -3.92 6.77
CA LEU A 181 -9.83 -5.33 6.45
C LEU A 181 -8.92 -6.24 7.29
N HIS A 182 -7.63 -5.89 7.37
CA HIS A 182 -6.68 -6.63 8.18
C HIS A 182 -7.00 -6.61 9.68
N LEU A 183 -7.31 -5.43 10.24
CA LEU A 183 -7.60 -5.28 11.68
C LEU A 183 -8.87 -5.99 12.11
N VAL A 184 -9.91 -5.96 11.27
CA VAL A 184 -11.20 -6.58 11.60
C VAL A 184 -11.16 -8.09 11.35
N GLY A 185 -10.52 -8.53 10.25
CA GLY A 185 -10.34 -9.96 9.92
C GLY A 185 -11.64 -10.71 9.60
N GLU A 186 -12.72 -9.99 9.29
CA GLU A 186 -14.04 -10.54 9.02
C GLU A 186 -14.62 -10.00 7.72
N PRO A 187 -15.50 -10.71 7.03
CA PRO A 187 -16.12 -10.23 5.81
C PRO A 187 -16.95 -8.96 6.01
N VAL A 188 -16.94 -8.09 5.00
CA VAL A 188 -17.83 -6.91 4.94
C VAL A 188 -19.23 -7.37 4.56
N ARG A 189 -20.23 -7.07 5.40
CA ARG A 189 -21.65 -7.43 5.21
C ARG A 189 -22.45 -6.36 4.48
N ASP A 190 -22.18 -5.07 4.77
CA ASP A 190 -22.87 -3.93 4.16
C ASP A 190 -21.90 -2.78 3.89
N VAL A 191 -22.09 -2.11 2.76
CA VAL A 191 -21.30 -0.95 2.33
C VAL A 191 -22.25 0.18 2.03
N ARG A 192 -22.00 1.37 2.58
CA ARG A 192 -22.70 2.61 2.24
C ARG A 192 -21.69 3.68 1.88
N ALA A 193 -21.74 4.17 0.66
CA ALA A 193 -20.76 5.07 0.13
C ALA A 193 -21.40 6.28 -0.56
N VAL A 194 -20.83 7.44 -0.30
CA VAL A 194 -21.12 8.70 -1.01
C VAL A 194 -19.83 9.32 -1.48
N GLY A 195 -19.84 9.90 -2.68
CA GLY A 195 -18.69 10.59 -3.26
C GLY A 195 -19.10 11.84 -4.00
N VAL A 196 -18.21 12.84 -4.02
CA VAL A 196 -18.47 14.15 -4.64
C VAL A 196 -17.28 14.51 -5.53
N PRO A 197 -17.49 14.73 -6.85
CA PRO A 197 -16.52 15.36 -7.72
C PRO A 197 -16.54 16.88 -7.49
N VAL A 198 -15.38 17.51 -7.36
CA VAL A 198 -15.27 18.96 -7.10
C VAL A 198 -14.29 19.62 -8.06
N LEU A 199 -13.06 19.13 -8.18
CA LEU A 199 -12.00 19.70 -9.01
C LEU A 199 -11.60 18.80 -10.17
N SER A 200 -11.86 17.50 -10.07
CA SER A 200 -11.55 16.53 -11.13
C SER A 200 -12.82 15.95 -11.75
N GLY A 201 -12.69 15.16 -12.80
CA GLY A 201 -13.80 14.45 -13.44
C GLY A 201 -14.29 13.22 -12.67
N SER A 202 -13.70 12.90 -11.51
CA SER A 202 -14.06 11.79 -10.64
C SER A 202 -14.21 12.27 -9.20
N GLU A 203 -14.65 11.40 -8.29
CA GLU A 203 -14.88 11.77 -6.88
C GLU A 203 -13.57 12.22 -6.21
N ASP A 204 -13.57 13.45 -5.68
CA ASP A 204 -12.46 14.09 -4.96
C ASP A 204 -12.61 13.97 -3.44
N ILE A 205 -13.83 13.72 -2.98
CA ILE A 205 -14.18 13.38 -1.60
C ILE A 205 -15.01 12.10 -1.63
N ALA A 206 -14.74 11.19 -0.69
CA ALA A 206 -15.57 10.02 -0.44
C ALA A 206 -15.75 9.81 1.07
N ASN A 207 -16.97 9.46 1.47
CA ASN A 207 -17.29 8.98 2.81
C ASN A 207 -17.92 7.59 2.68
N VAL A 208 -17.41 6.65 3.47
CA VAL A 208 -17.82 5.25 3.42
C VAL A 208 -18.09 4.74 4.82
N ARG A 209 -19.22 4.02 4.97
CA ARG A 209 -19.53 3.23 6.15
C ARG A 209 -19.53 1.76 5.78
N LEU A 210 -18.72 0.97 6.48
CA LEU A 210 -18.66 -0.48 6.38
C LEU A 210 -19.29 -1.11 7.62
N LEU A 211 -20.05 -2.18 7.45
CA LEU A 211 -20.52 -3.05 8.51
C LEU A 211 -19.98 -4.46 8.27
N PHE A 212 -19.30 -5.03 9.25
CA PHE A 212 -18.70 -6.36 9.19
C PHE A 212 -19.61 -7.43 9.80
N GLU A 213 -19.37 -8.69 9.47
CA GLU A 213 -20.17 -9.83 9.99
C GLU A 213 -20.13 -9.94 11.52
N ASN A 214 -19.01 -9.61 12.15
CA ASN A 214 -18.89 -9.57 13.62
C ASN A 214 -19.55 -8.34 14.28
N GLY A 215 -20.21 -7.48 13.50
CA GLY A 215 -20.86 -6.26 13.98
C GLY A 215 -19.94 -5.05 14.12
N CYS A 216 -18.64 -5.17 13.82
CA CYS A 216 -17.74 -4.00 13.75
C CYS A 216 -18.23 -3.02 12.68
N VAL A 217 -18.10 -1.73 12.96
CA VAL A 217 -18.43 -0.66 12.03
C VAL A 217 -17.19 0.18 11.75
N ALA A 218 -16.94 0.49 10.48
CA ALA A 218 -15.89 1.43 10.11
C ALA A 218 -16.47 2.61 9.31
N ASN A 219 -16.11 3.83 9.72
CA ASN A 219 -16.38 5.06 8.97
C ASN A 219 -15.06 5.59 8.40
N ILE A 220 -15.03 5.83 7.10
CA ILE A 220 -13.82 6.22 6.40
C ILE A 220 -14.10 7.47 5.57
N THR A 221 -13.27 8.49 5.72
CA THR A 221 -13.34 9.71 4.90
C THR A 221 -12.00 9.92 4.19
N ALA A 222 -12.04 10.00 2.88
CA ALA A 222 -10.90 10.40 2.08
C ALA A 222 -11.22 11.66 1.27
N SER A 223 -10.26 12.60 1.21
CA SER A 223 -10.37 13.83 0.43
C SER A 223 -9.02 14.21 -0.14
N ARG A 224 -8.99 14.60 -1.41
CA ARG A 224 -7.81 15.19 -2.05
C ARG A 224 -7.95 16.66 -2.36
N ILE A 225 -8.91 17.34 -1.72
CA ILE A 225 -9.18 18.78 -1.88
C ILE A 225 -9.19 19.53 -0.55
N SER A 226 -8.72 18.89 0.50
CA SER A 226 -8.62 19.51 1.83
C SER A 226 -7.36 20.37 1.92
N PRO A 227 -7.40 21.57 2.51
CA PRO A 227 -6.22 22.43 2.63
C PRO A 227 -5.16 21.83 3.56
N GLU A 228 -5.57 21.02 4.53
CA GLU A 228 -4.72 20.33 5.49
C GLU A 228 -4.42 18.90 5.06
N ARG A 229 -3.28 18.38 5.54
CA ARG A 229 -2.94 16.96 5.45
C ARG A 229 -3.30 16.29 6.75
N MET A 230 -4.08 15.20 6.69
CA MET A 230 -4.43 14.39 7.84
C MET A 230 -4.39 12.91 7.45
N ARG A 231 -3.75 12.10 8.29
CA ARG A 231 -3.76 10.64 8.15
C ARG A 231 -3.92 10.05 9.54
N LYS A 232 -5.17 9.85 9.96
CA LYS A 232 -5.51 9.40 11.31
C LYS A 232 -6.45 8.21 11.29
N ILE A 233 -6.23 7.30 12.24
CA ILE A 233 -7.15 6.22 12.54
C ILE A 233 -7.48 6.24 14.04
N ARG A 234 -8.75 5.98 14.35
CA ARG A 234 -9.26 5.80 15.70
C ARG A 234 -9.91 4.43 15.79
N VAL A 235 -9.56 3.66 16.79
CA VAL A 235 -10.09 2.31 16.99
C VAL A 235 -10.64 2.19 18.39
N PHE A 236 -11.88 1.74 18.48
CA PHE A 236 -12.60 1.51 19.72
C PHE A 236 -12.78 0.01 19.90
N THR A 237 -12.31 -0.51 21.01
CA THR A 237 -12.54 -1.87 21.48
C THR A 237 -13.54 -1.86 22.64
N GLU A 238 -13.68 -2.95 23.37
CA GLU A 238 -14.53 -3.01 24.55
C GLU A 238 -13.99 -2.18 25.73
N ASP A 239 -12.67 -2.12 25.85
CA ASP A 239 -11.95 -1.58 27.00
C ASP A 239 -10.93 -0.49 26.67
N ALA A 240 -10.71 -0.22 25.39
CA ALA A 240 -9.72 0.74 24.94
C ALA A 240 -10.19 1.62 23.77
N TYR A 241 -9.64 2.81 23.70
CA TYR A 241 -9.72 3.73 22.58
C TYR A 241 -8.31 4.15 22.16
N LEU A 242 -7.97 3.91 20.91
CA LEU A 242 -6.70 4.29 20.30
C LEU A 242 -6.94 5.41 19.29
N SER A 243 -6.11 6.45 19.33
CA SER A 243 -6.11 7.56 18.36
C SER A 243 -4.71 7.71 17.81
N LEU A 244 -4.49 7.34 16.55
CA LEU A 244 -3.17 7.24 15.95
C LEU A 244 -3.05 8.16 14.73
N ASP A 245 -1.90 8.79 14.60
CA ASP A 245 -1.53 9.69 13.51
C ASP A 245 -0.37 9.08 12.72
N TYR A 246 -0.65 8.59 11.51
CA TYR A 246 0.34 7.98 10.61
C TYR A 246 1.40 8.97 10.14
N GLN A 247 1.02 10.24 9.93
CA GLN A 247 1.91 11.25 9.39
C GLN A 247 2.98 11.65 10.41
N ASN A 248 2.58 11.81 11.67
CA ASN A 248 3.47 12.20 12.74
C ASN A 248 4.09 11.01 13.48
N GLN A 249 3.62 9.79 13.16
CA GLN A 249 3.97 8.56 13.85
C GLN A 249 3.85 8.71 15.37
N ALA A 250 2.64 9.08 15.78
CA ALA A 250 2.30 9.37 17.15
C ALA A 250 0.88 8.88 17.48
N GLY A 251 0.58 8.74 18.76
CA GLY A 251 -0.75 8.32 19.16
C GLY A 251 -1.03 8.44 20.63
N GLU A 252 -2.27 8.16 20.97
CA GLU A 252 -2.80 8.14 22.32
C GLU A 252 -3.60 6.86 22.52
N LEU A 253 -3.41 6.24 23.66
CA LEU A 253 -4.19 5.11 24.14
C LEU A 253 -4.95 5.53 25.38
N PHE A 254 -6.24 5.24 25.38
CA PHE A 254 -7.12 5.44 26.53
C PHE A 254 -7.72 4.11 26.93
N ARG A 255 -7.58 3.72 28.20
CA ARG A 255 -8.13 2.48 28.74
C ARG A 255 -9.18 2.75 29.81
N LYS A 256 -10.18 1.88 29.85
CA LYS A 256 -11.14 1.83 30.92
C LYS A 256 -10.43 1.36 32.20
N SER A 257 -10.56 2.13 33.27
CA SER A 257 -10.05 1.80 34.61
C SER A 257 -11.17 1.80 35.65
N HIS A 258 -10.89 1.34 36.84
CA HIS A 258 -11.86 1.35 37.96
C HIS A 258 -12.30 2.78 38.35
N THR A 259 -11.49 3.79 38.05
CA THR A 259 -11.74 5.20 38.40
C THR A 259 -12.15 6.05 37.22
N GLY A 260 -12.36 5.46 36.02
CA GLY A 260 -12.73 6.16 34.79
C GLY A 260 -11.86 5.79 33.61
N ILE A 261 -11.40 6.79 32.83
CA ILE A 261 -10.55 6.60 31.65
C ILE A 261 -9.13 7.05 32.01
N ALA A 262 -8.17 6.15 31.87
CA ALA A 262 -6.75 6.44 31.97
C ALA A 262 -6.14 6.68 30.59
N ARG A 263 -5.36 7.74 30.43
CA ARG A 263 -4.56 8.02 29.23
C ARG A 263 -3.17 7.44 29.40
N GLU A 264 -2.70 6.75 28.39
CA GLU A 264 -1.35 6.18 28.30
C GLU A 264 -0.65 6.78 27.08
N GLU A 265 0.64 7.06 27.20
CA GLU A 265 1.47 7.46 26.06
C GLU A 265 1.75 6.24 25.18
N VAL A 266 1.76 6.46 23.86
CA VAL A 266 2.10 5.44 22.87
C VAL A 266 3.57 5.57 22.50
N PRO A 267 4.45 4.68 22.96
CA PRO A 267 5.85 4.71 22.61
C PRO A 267 6.04 4.17 21.19
N ILE A 268 6.17 5.06 20.22
CA ILE A 268 6.41 4.69 18.82
C ILE A 268 7.83 5.08 18.45
N GLU A 269 8.65 4.09 18.12
CA GLU A 269 9.94 4.32 17.49
C GLU A 269 9.71 4.67 16.01
N LYS A 270 10.03 5.90 15.63
CA LYS A 270 9.81 6.40 14.27
C LYS A 270 10.70 5.68 13.25
N GLY A 271 10.16 5.45 12.06
CA GLY A 271 10.86 4.79 10.97
C GLY A 271 10.45 5.31 9.60
N GLU A 272 11.17 4.93 8.56
CA GLU A 272 10.78 5.16 7.16
C GLU A 272 9.92 3.98 6.70
N PRO A 273 8.56 4.13 6.53
CA PRO A 273 7.69 3.01 6.20
C PRO A 273 8.10 2.28 4.92
N LEU A 274 8.54 3.01 3.88
CA LEU A 274 8.99 2.42 2.64
C LEU A 274 10.25 1.54 2.84
N ALA A 275 11.19 1.98 3.67
CA ALA A 275 12.37 1.16 3.98
C ALA A 275 11.99 -0.13 4.71
N LEU A 276 11.05 -0.05 5.67
CA LEU A 276 10.53 -1.20 6.39
C LEU A 276 9.78 -2.17 5.47
N GLU A 277 9.00 -1.65 4.53
CA GLU A 277 8.32 -2.44 3.50
C GLU A 277 9.30 -3.24 2.63
N LEU A 278 10.31 -2.56 2.09
CA LEU A 278 11.31 -3.19 1.23
C LEU A 278 12.16 -4.22 2.00
N GLN A 279 12.51 -3.94 3.26
CA GLN A 279 13.18 -4.89 4.14
C GLN A 279 12.29 -6.13 4.41
N SER A 280 10.99 -5.91 4.62
CA SER A 280 10.03 -7.00 4.81
C SER A 280 9.93 -7.89 3.58
N PHE A 281 9.84 -7.30 2.38
CA PHE A 281 9.83 -8.04 1.12
C PHE A 281 11.09 -8.89 0.95
N VAL A 282 12.27 -8.31 1.15
CA VAL A 282 13.55 -9.03 1.06
C VAL A 282 13.60 -10.19 2.05
N ARG A 283 13.15 -10.00 3.30
CA ARG A 283 13.06 -11.08 4.29
C ARG A 283 12.13 -12.20 3.86
N CYS A 284 10.96 -11.86 3.29
CA CYS A 284 10.02 -12.86 2.78
C CYS A 284 10.67 -13.69 1.65
N VAL A 285 11.41 -13.05 0.74
CA VAL A 285 12.15 -13.73 -0.33
C VAL A 285 13.24 -14.66 0.24
N GLN A 286 14.02 -14.19 1.24
CA GLN A 286 15.07 -14.98 1.89
C GLN A 286 14.55 -16.22 2.60
N ARG A 287 13.43 -16.08 3.33
CA ARG A 287 12.87 -17.11 4.21
C ARG A 287 11.75 -17.92 3.58
N ARG A 288 11.23 -17.49 2.43
CA ARG A 288 10.03 -18.06 1.81
C ARG A 288 8.79 -17.92 2.70
N ASP A 289 8.74 -16.83 3.49
CA ASP A 289 7.61 -16.52 4.35
C ASP A 289 6.48 -15.83 3.55
N ARG A 290 5.26 -15.87 4.09
CA ARG A 290 4.13 -15.12 3.53
C ARG A 290 4.36 -13.62 3.75
N PRO A 291 4.14 -12.76 2.72
CA PRO A 291 4.24 -11.31 2.86
C PRO A 291 3.21 -10.73 3.85
N VAL A 292 3.58 -9.66 4.54
CA VAL A 292 2.69 -8.88 5.41
C VAL A 292 1.47 -8.39 4.63
N VAL A 293 1.69 -7.87 3.42
CA VAL A 293 0.62 -7.55 2.47
C VAL A 293 0.79 -8.42 1.24
N SER A 294 0.12 -9.56 1.24
CA SER A 294 0.13 -10.49 0.11
C SER A 294 -0.76 -10.00 -1.04
N GLY A 295 -0.61 -10.62 -2.22
CA GLY A 295 -1.48 -10.35 -3.37
C GLY A 295 -2.96 -10.52 -3.03
N GLU A 296 -3.32 -11.52 -2.20
CA GLU A 296 -4.70 -11.78 -1.78
C GLU A 296 -5.28 -10.62 -0.96
N HIS A 297 -4.51 -10.09 0.02
CA HIS A 297 -4.93 -8.94 0.83
C HIS A 297 -5.20 -7.71 -0.05
N ALA A 298 -4.29 -7.44 -0.98
CA ALA A 298 -4.43 -6.31 -1.90
C ALA A 298 -5.57 -6.48 -2.91
N ALA A 299 -5.81 -7.71 -3.40
CA ALA A 299 -6.93 -8.02 -4.27
C ALA A 299 -8.27 -7.83 -3.55
N GLU A 300 -8.37 -8.19 -2.27
CA GLU A 300 -9.55 -7.93 -1.45
C GLU A 300 -9.80 -6.43 -1.25
N ALA A 301 -8.75 -5.67 -0.90
CA ALA A 301 -8.84 -4.22 -0.77
C ALA A 301 -9.25 -3.54 -2.09
N LEU A 302 -8.73 -4.01 -3.23
CA LEU A 302 -9.12 -3.51 -4.55
C LEU A 302 -10.59 -3.84 -4.86
N ARG A 303 -11.04 -5.07 -4.56
CA ARG A 303 -12.45 -5.48 -4.78
C ARG A 303 -13.40 -4.58 -3.98
N LEU A 304 -13.10 -4.32 -2.72
CA LEU A 304 -13.88 -3.41 -1.88
C LEU A 304 -13.87 -1.98 -2.42
N ALA A 305 -12.71 -1.46 -2.86
CA ALA A 305 -12.59 -0.14 -3.44
C ALA A 305 -13.41 0.02 -4.74
N VAL A 306 -13.45 -1.01 -5.57
CA VAL A 306 -14.26 -1.06 -6.80
C VAL A 306 -15.76 -1.08 -6.46
N GLU A 307 -16.18 -1.87 -5.47
CA GLU A 307 -17.58 -1.90 -5.01
C GLU A 307 -18.02 -0.56 -4.45
N ILE A 308 -17.21 0.08 -3.61
CA ILE A 308 -17.43 1.44 -3.11
C ILE A 308 -17.61 2.42 -4.27
N THR A 309 -16.72 2.36 -5.25
CA THR A 309 -16.77 3.23 -6.43
C THR A 309 -18.07 3.02 -7.23
N ARG A 310 -18.50 1.78 -7.38
CA ARG A 310 -19.76 1.43 -8.06
C ARG A 310 -20.97 2.03 -7.34
N GLN A 311 -21.01 1.92 -6.01
CA GLN A 311 -22.11 2.46 -5.20
C GLN A 311 -22.19 3.98 -5.27
N MET A 312 -21.06 4.69 -5.18
CA MET A 312 -21.02 6.15 -5.28
C MET A 312 -21.63 6.66 -6.60
N ARG A 313 -21.42 5.93 -7.70
CA ARG A 313 -21.95 6.28 -9.03
C ARG A 313 -23.44 5.99 -9.21
N GLN A 314 -24.00 5.07 -8.44
CA GLN A 314 -25.43 4.73 -8.48
C GLN A 314 -26.31 5.70 -7.69
N GLY A 315 -25.70 6.55 -6.85
CA GLY A 315 -26.41 7.45 -5.94
C GLY A 315 -26.97 6.71 -4.70
N PRO A 316 -27.39 7.46 -3.66
CA PRO A 316 -28.04 6.83 -2.51
C PRO A 316 -29.38 6.21 -2.95
N SER A 317 -29.52 4.91 -2.71
CA SER A 317 -30.78 4.16 -2.81
C SER A 317 -31.72 4.52 -1.66
#